data_a8c8a5a351e80216064a793a46b94ad4
#
_entry.id   a8c8a5a351e80216064a793a46b94ad4
#
_cell.length_a   1.000
_cell.length_b   1.000
_cell.length_c   1.000
_cell.angle_alpha   90.00
_cell.angle_beta   90.00
_cell.angle_gamma   90.00
#
_symmetry.space_group_name_H-M   'P 1'
#
loop_
_entity.id
_entity.type
_entity.pdbx_description
1 polymer ?
#
loop_
_entity_poly.entity_id
_entity_poly.type
_entity_poly.pdbx_seq_one_letter_code
_entity_poly.pdbx_strand_id
1 'polypeptide(L)'
;MITENQLYINDLKSVMNEPLPWDKIDGSSVLITGANGLIASFFVDCLMYRNKTLNGNIEVFALCRNKEKSENRFKSYLDNNSFNLIIQDVCEPLNLNVKFDYIIHAASNAHPMAFAAYPVETMRANILGSINLLEYAKKYNPEKFLFVSSTEIYGRNNSGLNNGLKEEDCGYIDCANIRSAYPESKRASETLRVSYGKQYGINTVSVRPGYIYGPTIQDDNTRADAQFIKKAVDGENIVMKSAGNQLRSYCYVSDMVSAMLYVMLLGENGGAYNIANKNCAVTIREFAETAADIAGVKVVFENPGDIEKSGYSLIGNGVLDAGKLESLGWSAKVNLREGLKRTISIR
;
A
#
# COMPACT_ATOMS: atom_id res chain seq x y z
N MET A 1 -17.62 -9.84 -11.10
CA MET A 1 -16.51 -8.86 -10.79
C MET A 1 -16.15 -9.00 -9.32
N ILE A 2 -14.92 -8.64 -8.91
CA ILE A 2 -14.49 -8.74 -7.50
C ILE A 2 -15.43 -7.98 -6.56
N THR A 3 -15.93 -6.84 -6.99
CA THR A 3 -16.89 -5.98 -6.27
C THR A 3 -18.28 -6.60 -6.07
N GLU A 4 -18.55 -7.77 -6.64
CA GLU A 4 -19.80 -8.53 -6.47
C GLU A 4 -19.62 -9.73 -5.52
N ASN A 5 -18.37 -10.07 -5.18
CA ASN A 5 -18.07 -11.15 -4.26
C ASN A 5 -18.47 -10.77 -2.82
N GLN A 6 -19.25 -11.62 -2.14
CA GLN A 6 -19.79 -11.32 -0.82
C GLN A 6 -18.71 -11.15 0.26
N LEU A 7 -17.59 -11.91 0.19
CA LEU A 7 -16.48 -11.76 1.13
C LEU A 7 -15.79 -10.41 0.93
N TYR A 8 -15.62 -9.99 -0.32
CA TYR A 8 -15.07 -8.67 -0.65
C TYR A 8 -15.96 -7.53 -0.17
N ILE A 9 -17.28 -7.65 -0.38
CA ILE A 9 -18.27 -6.68 0.13
C ILE A 9 -18.21 -6.61 1.65
N ASN A 10 -18.03 -7.72 2.35
CA ASN A 10 -17.90 -7.74 3.80
C ASN A 10 -16.61 -7.01 4.26
N ASP A 11 -15.52 -7.12 3.51
CA ASP A 11 -14.29 -6.37 3.77
C ASP A 11 -14.51 -4.85 3.60
N LEU A 12 -15.18 -4.42 2.53
CA LEU A 12 -15.54 -3.01 2.33
C LEU A 12 -16.44 -2.49 3.47
N LYS A 13 -17.44 -3.27 3.84
CA LYS A 13 -18.36 -2.95 4.95
C LYS A 13 -17.61 -2.84 6.29
N SER A 14 -16.63 -3.71 6.53
CA SER A 14 -15.81 -3.66 7.75
C SER A 14 -15.06 -2.33 7.86
N VAL A 15 -14.50 -1.82 6.77
CA VAL A 15 -13.84 -0.51 6.74
C VAL A 15 -14.84 0.62 6.97
N MET A 16 -16.02 0.56 6.36
CA MET A 16 -17.05 1.60 6.52
C MET A 16 -17.64 1.67 7.93
N ASN A 17 -17.57 0.60 8.69
CA ASN A 17 -18.02 0.54 10.07
C ASN A 17 -16.98 1.05 11.10
N GLU A 18 -15.82 1.54 10.65
CA GLU A 18 -14.86 2.18 11.55
C GLU A 18 -15.45 3.46 12.16
N PRO A 19 -15.20 3.74 13.45
CA PRO A 19 -15.72 4.93 14.14
C PRO A 19 -14.92 6.18 13.77
N LEU A 20 -14.89 6.51 12.48
CA LEU A 20 -14.19 7.66 11.93
C LEU A 20 -15.12 8.86 11.76
N PRO A 21 -14.58 10.08 11.76
CA PRO A 21 -15.35 11.28 11.44
C PRO A 21 -15.62 11.38 9.92
N TRP A 22 -16.54 10.56 9.46
CA TRP A 22 -16.85 10.40 8.03
C TRP A 22 -17.37 11.68 7.37
N ASP A 23 -17.96 12.57 8.15
CA ASP A 23 -18.38 13.90 7.72
C ASP A 23 -17.25 14.75 7.13
N LYS A 24 -16.00 14.49 7.50
CA LYS A 24 -14.82 15.17 6.93
C LYS A 24 -14.51 14.76 5.49
N ILE A 25 -14.87 13.55 5.09
CA ILE A 25 -14.59 13.05 3.73
C ILE A 25 -15.84 13.00 2.86
N ASP A 26 -17.03 12.93 3.45
CA ASP A 26 -18.28 12.95 2.69
C ASP A 26 -18.43 14.27 1.92
N GLY A 27 -18.83 14.18 0.67
CA GLY A 27 -18.95 15.32 -0.25
C GLY A 27 -17.61 15.89 -0.75
N SER A 28 -16.47 15.27 -0.38
CA SER A 28 -15.14 15.76 -0.78
C SER A 28 -14.69 15.18 -2.12
N SER A 29 -13.63 15.79 -2.68
CA SER A 29 -12.90 15.31 -3.86
C SER A 29 -11.59 14.65 -3.44
N VAL A 30 -11.36 13.41 -3.90
CA VAL A 30 -10.20 12.59 -3.49
C VAL A 30 -9.40 12.15 -4.73
N LEU A 31 -8.16 12.62 -4.85
CA LEU A 31 -7.22 12.15 -5.86
C LEU A 31 -6.41 10.96 -5.30
N ILE A 32 -6.39 9.85 -6.04
CA ILE A 32 -5.61 8.66 -5.70
C ILE A 32 -4.70 8.32 -6.86
N THR A 33 -3.38 8.38 -6.67
CA THR A 33 -2.42 8.01 -7.71
C THR A 33 -1.98 6.55 -7.57
N GLY A 34 -1.67 5.90 -8.69
CA GLY A 34 -1.43 4.46 -8.71
C GLY A 34 -2.69 3.67 -8.34
N ALA A 35 -3.86 4.21 -8.68
CA ALA A 35 -5.15 3.76 -8.21
C ALA A 35 -5.48 2.30 -8.54
N ASN A 36 -4.91 1.72 -9.60
CA ASN A 36 -5.09 0.30 -9.94
C ASN A 36 -4.15 -0.67 -9.19
N GLY A 37 -3.32 -0.17 -8.26
CA GLY A 37 -2.47 -1.01 -7.39
C GLY A 37 -3.25 -1.70 -6.27
N LEU A 38 -2.62 -2.67 -5.59
CA LEU A 38 -3.22 -3.49 -4.52
C LEU A 38 -3.98 -2.65 -3.48
N ILE A 39 -3.31 -1.68 -2.86
CA ILE A 39 -3.86 -0.87 -1.76
C ILE A 39 -4.84 0.17 -2.31
N ALA A 40 -4.39 0.90 -3.33
CA ALA A 40 -5.12 2.03 -3.85
C ALA A 40 -6.44 1.62 -4.53
N SER A 41 -6.49 0.47 -5.22
CA SER A 41 -7.72 0.01 -5.83
C SER A 41 -8.78 -0.45 -4.80
N PHE A 42 -8.34 -1.04 -3.69
CA PHE A 42 -9.23 -1.34 -2.57
C PHE A 42 -9.73 -0.05 -1.90
N PHE A 43 -8.87 0.97 -1.80
CA PHE A 43 -9.28 2.28 -1.27
C PHE A 43 -10.35 2.94 -2.17
N VAL A 44 -10.16 2.91 -3.49
CA VAL A 44 -11.19 3.36 -4.46
C VAL A 44 -12.50 2.62 -4.23
N ASP A 45 -12.45 1.28 -4.13
CA ASP A 45 -13.66 0.47 -3.90
C ASP A 45 -14.36 0.83 -2.59
N CYS A 46 -13.60 1.15 -1.52
CA CYS A 46 -14.15 1.62 -0.25
C CYS A 46 -14.93 2.93 -0.41
N LEU A 47 -14.38 3.92 -1.12
CA LEU A 47 -15.06 5.19 -1.34
C LEU A 47 -16.30 5.02 -2.22
N MET A 48 -16.20 4.24 -3.29
CA MET A 48 -17.33 3.95 -4.17
C MET A 48 -18.44 3.14 -3.46
N TYR A 49 -18.03 2.22 -2.57
CA TYR A 49 -18.98 1.50 -1.72
C TYR A 49 -19.70 2.45 -0.76
N ARG A 50 -18.98 3.40 -0.15
CA ARG A 50 -19.58 4.43 0.71
C ARG A 50 -20.57 5.29 -0.05
N ASN A 51 -20.22 5.75 -1.25
CA ASN A 51 -21.15 6.50 -2.11
C ASN A 51 -22.44 5.72 -2.38
N LYS A 52 -22.30 4.43 -2.74
CA LYS A 52 -23.43 3.58 -3.09
C LYS A 52 -24.36 3.26 -1.92
N THR A 53 -23.80 3.08 -0.70
CA THR A 53 -24.54 2.48 0.43
C THR A 53 -24.82 3.45 1.57
N LEU A 54 -24.04 4.52 1.69
CA LEU A 54 -24.05 5.47 2.81
C LEU A 54 -24.17 6.93 2.37
N ASN A 55 -24.43 7.17 1.08
CA ASN A 55 -24.59 8.51 0.48
C ASN A 55 -23.38 9.44 0.72
N GLY A 56 -22.17 8.91 0.65
CA GLY A 56 -20.95 9.68 0.89
C GLY A 56 -20.71 10.83 -0.07
N ASN A 57 -21.25 10.75 -1.30
CA ASN A 57 -21.12 11.78 -2.35
C ASN A 57 -19.68 12.22 -2.62
N ILE A 58 -18.72 11.31 -2.47
CA ILE A 58 -17.28 11.56 -2.65
C ILE A 58 -16.96 11.51 -4.14
N GLU A 59 -16.31 12.55 -4.68
CA GLU A 59 -15.77 12.53 -6.03
C GLU A 59 -14.40 11.84 -6.04
N VAL A 60 -14.33 10.67 -6.66
CA VAL A 60 -13.11 9.86 -6.72
C VAL A 60 -12.38 10.07 -8.04
N PHE A 61 -11.14 10.50 -7.95
CA PHE A 61 -10.25 10.68 -9.10
C PHE A 61 -9.13 9.63 -9.03
N ALA A 62 -9.18 8.67 -9.93
CA ALA A 62 -8.26 7.55 -10.00
C ALA A 62 -7.19 7.81 -11.07
N LEU A 63 -5.98 8.23 -10.66
CA LEU A 63 -4.87 8.46 -11.57
C LEU A 63 -4.05 7.19 -11.78
N CYS A 64 -3.97 6.75 -13.04
CA CYS A 64 -3.31 5.53 -13.46
C CYS A 64 -2.49 5.76 -14.74
N ARG A 65 -1.41 4.99 -14.91
CA ARG A 65 -0.56 5.09 -16.09
C ARG A 65 -1.05 4.23 -17.26
N ASN A 66 -1.56 3.03 -16.99
CA ASN A 66 -1.98 2.09 -18.01
C ASN A 66 -3.50 2.12 -18.20
N LYS A 67 -3.96 2.60 -19.36
CA LYS A 67 -5.39 2.77 -19.67
C LYS A 67 -6.14 1.44 -19.62
N GLU A 68 -5.71 0.45 -20.37
CA GLU A 68 -6.40 -0.84 -20.50
C GLU A 68 -6.55 -1.56 -19.14
N LYS A 69 -5.44 -1.69 -18.36
CA LYS A 69 -5.50 -2.29 -17.02
C LYS A 69 -6.45 -1.53 -16.10
N SER A 70 -6.50 -0.20 -16.22
CA SER A 70 -7.32 0.63 -15.34
C SER A 70 -8.80 0.60 -15.70
N GLU A 71 -9.13 0.64 -17.00
CA GLU A 71 -10.49 0.48 -17.48
C GLU A 71 -11.06 -0.89 -17.11
N ASN A 72 -10.26 -1.96 -17.26
CA ASN A 72 -10.65 -3.30 -16.82
C ASN A 72 -10.88 -3.38 -15.31
N ARG A 73 -9.98 -2.78 -14.50
CA ARG A 73 -10.09 -2.80 -13.04
C ARG A 73 -11.32 -2.04 -12.53
N PHE A 74 -11.61 -0.92 -13.14
CA PHE A 74 -12.68 -0.01 -12.72
C PHE A 74 -13.93 -0.04 -13.62
N LYS A 75 -14.09 -1.09 -14.41
CA LYS A 75 -15.20 -1.23 -15.37
C LYS A 75 -16.57 -0.95 -14.77
N SER A 76 -16.79 -1.34 -13.51
CA SER A 76 -18.04 -1.13 -12.80
C SER A 76 -18.31 0.34 -12.42
N TYR A 77 -17.33 1.21 -12.55
CA TYR A 77 -17.42 2.61 -12.12
C TYR A 77 -17.34 3.62 -13.27
N LEU A 78 -16.95 3.19 -14.48
CA LEU A 78 -16.70 4.10 -15.62
C LEU A 78 -17.91 4.98 -15.98
N ASP A 79 -19.12 4.47 -15.78
CA ASP A 79 -20.36 5.21 -16.05
C ASP A 79 -20.93 5.91 -14.80
N ASN A 80 -20.17 5.94 -13.69
CA ASN A 80 -20.59 6.58 -12.45
C ASN A 80 -20.08 8.02 -12.37
N ASN A 81 -20.98 8.99 -12.21
CA ASN A 81 -20.64 10.42 -12.18
C ASN A 81 -19.68 10.83 -11.04
N SER A 82 -19.59 10.03 -9.98
CA SER A 82 -18.66 10.27 -8.86
C SER A 82 -17.28 9.61 -9.07
N PHE A 83 -17.04 8.97 -10.23
CA PHE A 83 -15.76 8.32 -10.54
C PHE A 83 -15.12 8.91 -11.79
N ASN A 84 -13.88 9.36 -11.66
CA ASN A 84 -13.10 10.01 -12.72
C ASN A 84 -11.79 9.25 -12.94
N LEU A 85 -11.64 8.57 -14.07
CA LEU A 85 -10.40 7.90 -14.43
C LEU A 85 -9.47 8.86 -15.17
N ILE A 86 -8.27 9.11 -14.62
CA ILE A 86 -7.23 9.95 -15.22
C ILE A 86 -6.09 9.06 -15.69
N ILE A 87 -5.80 9.10 -17.00
CA ILE A 87 -4.68 8.35 -17.57
C ILE A 87 -3.50 9.30 -17.76
N GLN A 88 -2.55 9.22 -16.83
CA GLN A 88 -1.35 10.07 -16.82
C GLN A 88 -0.22 9.39 -16.04
N ASP A 89 1.03 9.63 -16.44
CA ASP A 89 2.19 9.29 -15.61
C ASP A 89 2.34 10.34 -14.49
N VAL A 90 2.52 9.90 -13.26
CA VAL A 90 2.72 10.78 -12.10
C VAL A 90 4.02 11.59 -12.19
N CYS A 91 4.96 11.16 -13.03
CA CYS A 91 6.20 11.90 -13.33
C CYS A 91 5.96 13.17 -14.17
N GLU A 92 4.78 13.32 -14.75
CA GLU A 92 4.39 14.52 -15.49
C GLU A 92 3.59 15.48 -14.58
N PRO A 93 3.75 16.81 -14.74
CA PRO A 93 2.99 17.78 -13.95
C PRO A 93 1.48 17.58 -14.11
N LEU A 94 0.77 17.65 -13.00
CA LEU A 94 -0.69 17.52 -13.00
C LEU A 94 -1.34 18.83 -13.42
N ASN A 95 -1.83 18.89 -14.66
CA ASN A 95 -2.45 20.09 -15.25
C ASN A 95 -3.99 20.03 -15.22
N LEU A 96 -4.56 19.86 -14.05
CA LEU A 96 -6.01 19.85 -13.84
C LEU A 96 -6.44 21.14 -13.12
N ASN A 97 -7.59 21.70 -13.53
CA ASN A 97 -8.19 22.84 -12.85
C ASN A 97 -9.24 22.37 -11.83
N VAL A 98 -8.90 21.39 -11.02
CA VAL A 98 -9.75 20.82 -9.96
C VAL A 98 -9.05 21.06 -8.63
N LYS A 99 -9.75 21.50 -7.61
CA LYS A 99 -9.25 21.51 -6.24
C LYS A 99 -9.59 20.17 -5.61
N PHE A 100 -8.58 19.36 -5.29
CA PHE A 100 -8.80 18.15 -4.51
C PHE A 100 -8.74 18.46 -3.02
N ASP A 101 -9.70 17.94 -2.24
CA ASP A 101 -9.70 18.05 -0.79
C ASP A 101 -8.70 17.09 -0.17
N TYR A 102 -8.54 15.91 -0.76
CA TYR A 102 -7.56 14.90 -0.32
C TYR A 102 -6.72 14.41 -1.49
N ILE A 103 -5.42 14.25 -1.26
CA ILE A 103 -4.49 13.68 -2.24
C ILE A 103 -3.81 12.47 -1.60
N ILE A 104 -3.94 11.30 -2.22
CA ILE A 104 -3.29 10.06 -1.81
C ILE A 104 -2.25 9.68 -2.86
N HIS A 105 -0.97 9.81 -2.51
CA HIS A 105 0.12 9.42 -3.40
C HIS A 105 0.54 7.99 -3.10
N ALA A 106 0.01 7.03 -3.89
CA ALA A 106 0.32 5.61 -3.80
C ALA A 106 1.01 5.07 -5.07
N ALA A 107 1.23 5.91 -6.09
CA ALA A 107 1.94 5.52 -7.30
C ALA A 107 3.41 5.19 -6.99
N SER A 108 3.83 3.97 -7.29
CA SER A 108 5.21 3.50 -7.16
C SER A 108 5.36 2.16 -7.87
N ASN A 109 6.56 1.84 -8.34
CA ASN A 109 6.92 0.47 -8.68
C ASN A 109 7.23 -0.26 -7.36
N ALA A 110 6.34 -1.12 -6.87
CA ALA A 110 6.40 -1.64 -5.50
C ALA A 110 6.71 -3.16 -5.42
N HIS A 111 7.44 -3.72 -6.39
CA HIS A 111 7.82 -5.14 -6.37
C HIS A 111 9.27 -5.37 -6.84
N PRO A 112 9.95 -6.44 -6.35
CA PRO A 112 11.39 -6.66 -6.51
C PRO A 112 11.91 -6.62 -7.95
N MET A 113 11.23 -7.25 -8.89
CA MET A 113 11.65 -7.24 -10.30
C MET A 113 11.61 -5.84 -10.91
N ALA A 114 10.64 -5.01 -10.52
CA ALA A 114 10.60 -3.62 -11.00
C ALA A 114 11.77 -2.80 -10.44
N PHE A 115 12.16 -3.00 -9.19
CA PHE A 115 13.33 -2.30 -8.64
C PHE A 115 14.63 -2.70 -9.34
N ALA A 116 14.77 -3.99 -9.64
CA ALA A 116 15.97 -4.52 -10.27
C ALA A 116 16.06 -4.16 -11.75
N ALA A 117 14.94 -4.25 -12.48
CA ALA A 117 14.91 -3.99 -13.93
C ALA A 117 14.81 -2.49 -14.27
N TYR A 118 14.09 -1.71 -13.44
CA TYR A 118 13.77 -0.30 -13.71
C TYR A 118 14.03 0.60 -12.49
N PRO A 119 15.27 0.65 -11.96
CA PRO A 119 15.60 1.42 -10.77
C PRO A 119 15.43 2.93 -10.96
N VAL A 120 15.77 3.46 -12.14
CA VAL A 120 15.62 4.88 -12.46
C VAL A 120 14.15 5.28 -12.49
N GLU A 121 13.30 4.52 -13.17
CA GLU A 121 11.85 4.74 -13.24
C GLU A 121 11.20 4.62 -11.85
N THR A 122 11.73 3.74 -11.00
CA THR A 122 11.29 3.59 -9.61
C THR A 122 11.60 4.87 -8.81
N MET A 123 12.80 5.42 -8.93
CA MET A 123 13.17 6.69 -8.29
C MET A 123 12.36 7.85 -8.85
N ARG A 124 12.21 7.93 -10.17
CA ARG A 124 11.41 8.98 -10.82
C ARG A 124 9.97 8.99 -10.31
N ALA A 125 9.29 7.86 -10.30
CA ALA A 125 7.91 7.76 -9.84
C ALA A 125 7.75 8.23 -8.38
N ASN A 126 8.68 7.87 -7.50
CA ASN A 126 8.65 8.28 -6.10
C ASN A 126 9.01 9.77 -5.93
N ILE A 127 10.13 10.24 -6.52
CA ILE A 127 10.65 11.59 -6.28
C ILE A 127 9.92 12.64 -7.14
N LEU A 128 9.93 12.48 -8.48
CA LEU A 128 9.26 13.44 -9.37
C LEU A 128 7.75 13.42 -9.18
N GLY A 129 7.17 12.22 -9.01
CA GLY A 129 5.74 12.09 -8.68
C GLY A 129 5.37 12.82 -7.40
N SER A 130 6.20 12.71 -6.35
CA SER A 130 5.98 13.47 -5.11
C SER A 130 6.12 14.97 -5.33
N ILE A 131 7.14 15.42 -6.06
CA ILE A 131 7.32 16.85 -6.36
C ILE A 131 6.11 17.41 -7.13
N ASN A 132 5.69 16.76 -8.21
CA ASN A 132 4.56 17.19 -9.02
C ASN A 132 3.27 17.32 -8.22
N LEU A 133 2.98 16.34 -7.37
CA LEU A 133 1.79 16.36 -6.52
C LEU A 133 1.89 17.36 -5.37
N LEU A 134 3.09 17.59 -4.81
CA LEU A 134 3.30 18.59 -3.77
C LEU A 134 3.26 20.01 -4.33
N GLU A 135 3.76 20.27 -5.55
CA GLU A 135 3.54 21.54 -6.25
C GLU A 135 2.05 21.81 -6.54
N TYR A 136 1.33 20.74 -6.92
CA TYR A 136 -0.13 20.84 -7.05
C TYR A 136 -0.80 21.11 -5.71
N ALA A 137 -0.42 20.41 -4.65
CA ALA A 137 -0.93 20.64 -3.29
C ALA A 137 -0.60 22.07 -2.79
N LYS A 138 0.57 22.61 -3.11
CA LYS A 138 0.94 24.00 -2.80
C LYS A 138 0.01 25.00 -3.48
N LYS A 139 -0.43 24.73 -4.72
CA LYS A 139 -1.36 25.61 -5.46
C LYS A 139 -2.77 25.60 -4.89
N TYR A 140 -3.28 24.43 -4.50
CA TYR A 140 -4.70 24.22 -4.18
C TYR A 140 -4.98 24.01 -2.69
N ASN A 141 -3.95 23.78 -1.88
CA ASN A 141 -3.98 23.56 -0.43
C ASN A 141 -5.06 22.56 0.01
N PRO A 142 -4.85 21.25 -0.26
CA PRO A 142 -5.78 20.20 0.16
C PRO A 142 -5.88 20.13 1.69
N GLU A 143 -6.98 19.59 2.19
CA GLU A 143 -7.18 19.31 3.62
C GLU A 143 -6.10 18.34 4.15
N LYS A 144 -5.71 17.35 3.31
CA LYS A 144 -4.62 16.43 3.64
C LYS A 144 -3.95 15.85 2.39
N PHE A 145 -2.62 15.82 2.41
CA PHE A 145 -1.79 15.04 1.48
C PHE A 145 -1.24 13.81 2.21
N LEU A 146 -1.63 12.60 1.78
CA LEU A 146 -1.15 11.35 2.33
C LEU A 146 -0.16 10.68 1.37
N PHE A 147 1.05 10.41 1.85
CA PHE A 147 2.06 9.68 1.12
C PHE A 147 2.14 8.22 1.58
N VAL A 148 2.04 7.27 0.66
CA VAL A 148 2.26 5.85 0.93
C VAL A 148 3.74 5.55 0.80
N SER A 149 4.43 5.48 1.92
CA SER A 149 5.83 5.11 2.08
C SER A 149 6.02 3.58 2.11
N SER A 150 6.97 3.08 2.88
CA SER A 150 7.27 1.65 2.98
C SER A 150 8.06 1.33 4.23
N THR A 151 7.98 0.11 4.75
CA THR A 151 8.91 -0.44 5.75
C THR A 151 10.37 -0.48 5.25
N GLU A 152 10.60 -0.48 3.94
CA GLU A 152 11.96 -0.53 3.35
C GLU A 152 12.82 0.69 3.71
N ILE A 153 12.21 1.82 4.07
CA ILE A 153 12.93 3.04 4.49
C ILE A 153 13.77 2.83 5.77
N TYR A 154 13.42 1.84 6.59
CA TYR A 154 14.17 1.56 7.81
C TYR A 154 15.58 0.99 7.55
N GLY A 155 15.81 0.43 6.36
CA GLY A 155 17.10 -0.13 6.01
C GLY A 155 17.54 -1.27 6.93
N ARG A 156 18.84 -1.52 7.05
CA ARG A 156 19.39 -2.49 7.99
C ARG A 156 19.40 -1.87 9.39
N ASN A 157 18.56 -2.36 10.25
CA ASN A 157 18.41 -1.89 11.62
C ASN A 157 18.34 -3.09 12.58
N ASN A 158 19.07 -3.01 13.68
CA ASN A 158 19.10 -4.04 14.73
C ASN A 158 18.16 -3.70 15.90
N SER A 159 17.63 -2.48 15.98
CA SER A 159 16.78 -2.03 17.09
C SER A 159 15.40 -2.71 17.12
N GLY A 160 14.88 -3.14 15.99
CA GLY A 160 13.58 -3.82 15.89
C GLY A 160 13.54 -5.30 16.27
N LEU A 161 14.64 -5.87 16.77
CA LEU A 161 14.73 -7.32 17.04
C LEU A 161 13.78 -7.78 18.17
N ASN A 162 13.46 -6.91 19.14
CA ASN A 162 12.69 -7.29 20.32
C ASN A 162 11.26 -6.72 20.33
N ASN A 163 11.02 -5.48 19.83
CA ASN A 163 9.74 -4.78 19.98
C ASN A 163 9.15 -4.21 18.67
N GLY A 164 9.74 -4.50 17.53
CA GLY A 164 9.38 -3.88 16.26
C GLY A 164 10.03 -2.51 16.04
N LEU A 165 10.11 -2.09 14.75
CA LEU A 165 10.64 -0.80 14.33
C LEU A 165 9.61 0.30 14.57
N LYS A 166 10.01 1.38 15.22
CA LYS A 166 9.21 2.59 15.45
C LYS A 166 9.48 3.65 14.40
N GLU A 167 8.64 4.67 14.33
CA GLU A 167 8.74 5.72 13.31
C GLU A 167 10.02 6.57 13.43
N GLU A 168 10.62 6.67 14.61
CA GLU A 168 11.90 7.35 14.85
C GLU A 168 13.13 6.51 14.48
N ASP A 169 12.98 5.21 14.26
CA ASP A 169 14.10 4.34 13.90
C ASP A 169 14.65 4.68 12.49
N CYS A 170 15.98 4.58 12.37
CA CYS A 170 16.68 4.78 11.12
C CYS A 170 17.88 3.84 11.03
N GLY A 171 17.97 3.08 9.96
CA GLY A 171 19.06 2.15 9.72
C GLY A 171 19.83 2.46 8.45
N TYR A 172 20.92 1.72 8.24
CA TYR A 172 21.82 1.88 7.11
C TYR A 172 21.19 1.40 5.80
N ILE A 173 21.34 2.21 4.76
CA ILE A 173 21.08 1.84 3.36
C ILE A 173 22.34 2.17 2.57
N ASP A 174 22.84 1.20 1.81
CA ASP A 174 24.01 1.36 0.95
C ASP A 174 23.60 2.05 -0.36
N CYS A 175 23.91 3.35 -0.49
CA CYS A 175 23.57 4.14 -1.67
C CYS A 175 24.27 3.68 -2.97
N ALA A 176 25.33 2.88 -2.88
CA ALA A 176 26.03 2.30 -4.04
C ALA A 176 25.34 1.02 -4.55
N ASN A 177 24.36 0.49 -3.82
CA ASN A 177 23.62 -0.69 -4.21
C ASN A 177 22.37 -0.29 -5.03
N ILE A 178 22.22 -0.86 -6.22
CA ILE A 178 21.07 -0.59 -7.12
C ILE A 178 19.70 -0.90 -6.45
N ARG A 179 19.66 -1.87 -5.51
CA ARG A 179 18.47 -2.23 -4.74
C ARG A 179 17.99 -1.07 -3.84
N SER A 180 18.87 -0.14 -3.52
CA SER A 180 18.57 1.02 -2.68
C SER A 180 17.75 2.09 -3.39
N ALA A 181 17.58 2.02 -4.71
CA ALA A 181 16.76 2.96 -5.48
C ALA A 181 15.35 3.13 -4.90
N TYR A 182 14.71 2.03 -4.49
CA TYR A 182 13.37 2.08 -3.90
C TYR A 182 13.36 2.68 -2.48
N PRO A 183 14.07 2.14 -1.49
CA PRO A 183 14.01 2.69 -0.14
C PRO A 183 14.54 4.13 -0.06
N GLU A 184 15.60 4.49 -0.78
CA GLU A 184 16.15 5.86 -0.76
C GLU A 184 15.19 6.86 -1.44
N SER A 185 14.54 6.48 -2.54
CA SER A 185 13.53 7.34 -3.15
C SER A 185 12.30 7.54 -2.25
N LYS A 186 11.90 6.53 -1.47
CA LYS A 186 10.84 6.66 -0.46
C LYS A 186 11.27 7.56 0.71
N ARG A 187 12.52 7.47 1.20
CA ARG A 187 13.09 8.40 2.20
C ARG A 187 13.09 9.84 1.69
N ALA A 188 13.60 10.06 0.48
CA ALA A 188 13.62 11.38 -0.15
C ALA A 188 12.22 11.96 -0.26
N SER A 189 11.23 11.17 -0.66
CA SER A 189 9.82 11.59 -0.78
C SER A 189 9.19 11.93 0.57
N GLU A 190 9.50 11.20 1.64
CA GLU A 190 9.08 11.58 2.99
C GLU A 190 9.70 12.91 3.43
N THR A 191 10.98 13.13 3.15
CA THR A 191 11.67 14.41 3.44
C THR A 191 11.07 15.56 2.63
N LEU A 192 10.80 15.36 1.33
CA LEU A 192 10.10 16.35 0.49
C LEU A 192 8.75 16.73 1.09
N ARG A 193 7.93 15.76 1.44
CA ARG A 193 6.63 15.97 2.07
C ARG A 193 6.74 16.84 3.34
N VAL A 194 7.66 16.51 4.24
CA VAL A 194 7.88 17.28 5.48
C VAL A 194 8.34 18.71 5.15
N SER A 195 9.27 18.85 4.18
CA SER A 195 9.80 20.15 3.76
C SER A 195 8.72 21.04 3.17
N TYR A 196 7.88 20.51 2.27
CA TYR A 196 6.73 21.25 1.72
C TYR A 196 5.70 21.62 2.80
N GLY A 197 5.43 20.71 3.72
CA GLY A 197 4.55 21.00 4.87
C GLY A 197 5.07 22.16 5.70
N LYS A 198 6.36 22.13 6.05
CA LYS A 198 6.98 23.19 6.85
C LYS A 198 7.11 24.53 6.12
N GLN A 199 7.49 24.49 4.84
CA GLN A 199 7.78 25.72 4.07
C GLN A 199 6.52 26.39 3.54
N TYR A 200 5.51 25.62 3.15
CA TYR A 200 4.32 26.12 2.46
C TYR A 200 3.01 25.90 3.24
N GLY A 201 3.07 25.34 4.43
CA GLY A 201 1.89 25.14 5.27
C GLY A 201 0.96 24.00 4.83
N ILE A 202 1.40 23.12 3.93
CA ILE A 202 0.59 21.99 3.43
C ILE A 202 0.42 20.96 4.54
N ASN A 203 -0.81 20.55 4.79
CA ASN A 203 -1.09 19.48 5.75
C ASN A 203 -0.74 18.10 5.16
N THR A 204 0.35 17.50 5.63
CA THR A 204 0.88 16.26 5.05
C THR A 204 1.06 15.16 6.10
N VAL A 205 0.82 13.91 5.70
CA VAL A 205 1.10 12.71 6.52
C VAL A 205 1.71 11.61 5.66
N SER A 206 2.41 10.65 6.28
CA SER A 206 2.82 9.44 5.60
C SER A 206 2.41 8.18 6.37
N VAL A 207 2.19 7.10 5.62
CA VAL A 207 2.01 5.77 6.16
C VAL A 207 3.16 4.88 5.71
N ARG A 208 3.67 4.04 6.62
CA ARG A 208 4.76 3.09 6.38
C ARG A 208 4.22 1.67 6.53
N PRO A 209 3.63 1.13 5.47
CA PRO A 209 3.07 -0.21 5.52
C PRO A 209 4.15 -1.27 5.64
N GLY A 210 3.83 -2.33 6.41
CA GLY A 210 4.51 -3.60 6.35
C GLY A 210 4.22 -4.33 5.03
N TYR A 211 4.09 -5.66 5.08
CA TYR A 211 3.80 -6.48 3.90
C TYR A 211 2.29 -6.64 3.72
N ILE A 212 1.73 -5.86 2.78
CA ILE A 212 0.28 -5.85 2.53
C ILE A 212 -0.07 -6.94 1.52
N TYR A 213 -1.13 -7.70 1.82
CA TYR A 213 -1.71 -8.72 0.96
C TYR A 213 -3.23 -8.62 0.91
N GLY A 214 -3.84 -9.21 -0.09
CA GLY A 214 -5.30 -9.20 -0.25
C GLY A 214 -5.73 -9.51 -1.68
N PRO A 215 -7.03 -9.59 -1.94
CA PRO A 215 -7.57 -10.07 -3.22
C PRO A 215 -7.32 -9.13 -4.41
N THR A 216 -6.99 -7.88 -4.16
CA THR A 216 -6.67 -6.87 -5.20
C THR A 216 -5.20 -6.91 -5.66
N ILE A 217 -4.41 -7.91 -5.20
CA ILE A 217 -3.02 -8.10 -5.64
C ILE A 217 -2.97 -8.41 -7.14
N GLN A 218 -2.05 -7.77 -7.86
CA GLN A 218 -1.92 -7.94 -9.30
C GLN A 218 -1.18 -9.24 -9.66
N ASP A 219 -1.55 -9.88 -10.77
CA ASP A 219 -0.97 -11.16 -11.19
C ASP A 219 0.50 -11.08 -11.60
N ASP A 220 0.94 -9.88 -12.03
CA ASP A 220 2.33 -9.59 -12.38
C ASP A 220 3.21 -9.18 -11.18
N ASN A 221 2.67 -9.22 -9.97
CA ASN A 221 3.43 -8.92 -8.76
C ASN A 221 4.41 -10.05 -8.43
N THR A 222 5.70 -9.72 -8.35
CA THR A 222 6.79 -10.68 -8.15
C THR A 222 7.25 -10.82 -6.71
N ARG A 223 6.57 -10.22 -5.74
CA ARG A 223 6.84 -10.45 -4.31
C ARG A 223 6.55 -11.90 -3.95
N ALA A 224 7.32 -12.45 -3.03
CA ALA A 224 7.18 -13.84 -2.60
C ALA A 224 5.76 -14.18 -2.12
N ASP A 225 5.18 -13.33 -1.27
CA ASP A 225 3.82 -13.46 -0.76
C ASP A 225 2.76 -13.45 -1.87
N ALA A 226 2.94 -12.59 -2.90
CA ALA A 226 2.07 -12.54 -4.06
C ALA A 226 2.14 -13.83 -4.89
N GLN A 227 3.35 -14.35 -5.10
CA GLN A 227 3.56 -15.60 -5.82
C GLN A 227 3.02 -16.81 -5.04
N PHE A 228 3.15 -16.82 -3.72
CA PHE A 228 2.56 -17.88 -2.87
C PHE A 228 1.03 -17.87 -2.96
N ILE A 229 0.41 -16.69 -2.87
CA ILE A 229 -1.05 -16.56 -3.05
C ILE A 229 -1.47 -17.03 -4.43
N LYS A 230 -0.76 -16.62 -5.48
CA LYS A 230 -1.08 -17.04 -6.86
C LYS A 230 -1.03 -18.56 -6.99
N LYS A 231 0.05 -19.21 -6.52
CA LYS A 231 0.18 -20.68 -6.55
C LYS A 231 -0.95 -21.35 -5.77
N ALA A 232 -1.31 -20.82 -4.60
CA ALA A 232 -2.42 -21.35 -3.81
C ALA A 232 -3.76 -21.24 -4.55
N VAL A 233 -4.04 -20.11 -5.22
CA VAL A 233 -5.25 -19.91 -6.04
C VAL A 233 -5.29 -20.87 -7.24
N ASP A 234 -4.15 -21.08 -7.89
CA ASP A 234 -4.02 -21.96 -9.05
C ASP A 234 -4.03 -23.45 -8.66
N GLY A 235 -4.07 -23.81 -7.36
CA GLY A 235 -3.99 -25.18 -6.86
C GLY A 235 -2.63 -25.83 -7.08
N GLU A 236 -1.57 -25.02 -7.23
CA GLU A 236 -0.21 -25.48 -7.46
C GLU A 236 0.63 -25.44 -6.19
N ASN A 237 1.65 -26.31 -6.10
CA ASN A 237 2.58 -26.29 -4.98
C ASN A 237 3.31 -24.95 -4.88
N ILE A 238 3.44 -24.45 -3.65
CA ILE A 238 4.13 -23.19 -3.35
C ILE A 238 5.63 -23.45 -3.33
N VAL A 239 6.37 -22.77 -4.22
CA VAL A 239 7.82 -22.90 -4.33
C VAL A 239 8.50 -21.86 -3.47
N MET A 240 9.29 -22.28 -2.48
CA MET A 240 10.16 -21.43 -1.69
C MET A 240 11.61 -21.54 -2.18
N LYS A 241 12.25 -20.41 -2.45
CA LYS A 241 13.65 -20.32 -2.92
C LYS A 241 14.63 -19.91 -1.82
N SER A 242 14.21 -20.00 -0.58
CA SER A 242 15.03 -19.79 0.63
C SER A 242 14.38 -20.48 1.81
N ALA A 243 15.09 -20.58 2.95
CA ALA A 243 14.54 -21.12 4.19
C ALA A 243 13.35 -20.32 4.76
N GLY A 244 13.18 -19.05 4.33
CA GLY A 244 12.06 -18.21 4.71
C GLY A 244 12.01 -17.77 6.17
N ASN A 245 13.15 -17.75 6.87
CA ASN A 245 13.22 -17.47 8.32
C ASN A 245 13.03 -15.98 8.69
N GLN A 246 12.99 -15.08 7.69
CA GLN A 246 12.86 -13.66 7.94
C GLN A 246 11.43 -13.34 8.44
N LEU A 247 11.36 -12.65 9.58
CA LEU A 247 10.12 -12.13 10.13
C LEU A 247 9.62 -10.91 9.33
N ARG A 248 8.32 -10.85 9.10
CA ARG A 248 7.65 -9.76 8.40
C ARG A 248 6.35 -9.40 9.10
N SER A 249 6.04 -8.12 9.18
CA SER A 249 4.71 -7.65 9.58
C SER A 249 3.79 -7.70 8.38
N TYR A 250 2.94 -8.72 8.32
CA TYR A 250 1.88 -8.79 7.32
C TYR A 250 0.64 -8.03 7.79
N CYS A 251 -0.09 -7.44 6.84
CA CYS A 251 -1.34 -6.78 7.13
C CYS A 251 -2.31 -6.97 5.95
N TYR A 252 -3.54 -7.32 6.26
CA TYR A 252 -4.58 -7.51 5.24
C TYR A 252 -5.03 -6.18 4.67
N VAL A 253 -5.44 -6.16 3.40
CA VAL A 253 -5.73 -4.92 2.68
C VAL A 253 -6.85 -4.08 3.29
N SER A 254 -7.87 -4.69 3.91
CA SER A 254 -8.92 -3.93 4.60
C SER A 254 -8.40 -3.21 5.85
N ASP A 255 -7.51 -3.86 6.62
CA ASP A 255 -6.85 -3.24 7.76
C ASP A 255 -5.90 -2.13 7.31
N MET A 256 -5.18 -2.32 6.18
CA MET A 256 -4.33 -1.28 5.60
C MET A 256 -5.14 -0.05 5.22
N VAL A 257 -6.27 -0.21 4.55
CA VAL A 257 -7.08 0.92 4.07
C VAL A 257 -7.81 1.60 5.22
N SER A 258 -8.32 0.85 6.21
CA SER A 258 -8.85 1.47 7.44
C SER A 258 -7.78 2.30 8.15
N ALA A 259 -6.54 1.80 8.28
CA ALA A 259 -5.41 2.53 8.85
C ALA A 259 -5.10 3.83 8.08
N MET A 260 -5.11 3.78 6.74
CA MET A 260 -4.93 4.98 5.92
C MET A 260 -6.01 6.03 6.19
N LEU A 261 -7.26 5.61 6.35
CA LEU A 261 -8.37 6.51 6.69
C LEU A 261 -8.19 7.13 8.07
N TYR A 262 -7.77 6.35 9.09
CA TYR A 262 -7.43 6.90 10.42
C TYR A 262 -6.32 7.95 10.31
N VAL A 263 -5.22 7.67 9.62
CA VAL A 263 -4.11 8.62 9.44
C VAL A 263 -4.55 9.84 8.64
N MET A 264 -5.35 9.65 7.60
CA MET A 264 -5.82 10.75 6.76
C MET A 264 -6.74 11.71 7.53
N LEU A 265 -7.65 11.19 8.34
CA LEU A 265 -8.68 11.99 9.02
C LEU A 265 -8.25 12.47 10.42
N LEU A 266 -7.37 11.74 11.11
CA LEU A 266 -6.99 11.99 12.51
C LEU A 266 -5.48 12.20 12.71
N GLY A 267 -4.65 11.84 11.74
CA GLY A 267 -3.19 11.95 11.86
C GLY A 267 -2.69 13.39 11.95
N GLU A 268 -1.68 13.59 12.78
CA GLU A 268 -1.03 14.88 12.97
C GLU A 268 -0.31 15.36 11.70
N ASN A 269 -0.33 16.66 11.45
CA ASN A 269 0.42 17.26 10.35
C ASN A 269 1.93 17.01 10.49
N GLY A 270 2.57 16.57 9.41
CA GLY A 270 3.98 16.15 9.40
C GLY A 270 4.20 14.73 9.95
N GLY A 271 3.19 14.07 10.51
CA GLY A 271 3.31 12.74 11.11
C GLY A 271 3.64 11.64 10.10
N ALA A 272 4.33 10.61 10.58
CA ALA A 272 4.49 9.32 9.91
C ALA A 272 3.91 8.23 10.83
N TYR A 273 3.32 7.18 10.23
CA TYR A 273 2.64 6.12 10.96
C TYR A 273 2.94 4.75 10.35
N ASN A 274 3.44 3.83 11.17
CA ASN A 274 3.60 2.44 10.78
C ASN A 274 2.23 1.77 10.68
N ILE A 275 2.05 0.94 9.64
CA ILE A 275 0.86 0.09 9.50
C ILE A 275 1.29 -1.36 9.51
N ALA A 276 0.91 -2.06 10.57
CA ALA A 276 1.21 -3.46 10.79
C ALA A 276 0.17 -4.10 11.71
N ASN A 277 -0.11 -5.37 11.49
CA ASN A 277 -0.86 -6.16 12.44
C ASN A 277 0.12 -6.92 13.35
N LYS A 278 0.17 -6.58 14.64
CA LYS A 278 1.07 -7.24 15.61
C LYS A 278 0.87 -8.74 15.73
N ASN A 279 -0.36 -9.23 15.44
CA ASN A 279 -0.69 -10.65 15.47
C ASN A 279 -0.35 -11.37 14.16
N CYS A 280 0.19 -10.66 13.17
CA CYS A 280 0.62 -11.18 11.86
C CYS A 280 2.11 -10.93 11.62
N ALA A 281 2.92 -10.80 12.68
CA ALA A 281 4.37 -10.82 12.60
C ALA A 281 4.83 -12.27 12.52
N VAL A 282 4.97 -12.78 11.30
CA VAL A 282 5.32 -14.19 11.01
C VAL A 282 6.47 -14.27 10.01
N THR A 283 7.10 -15.44 9.93
CA THR A 283 8.14 -15.71 8.93
C THR A 283 7.53 -15.85 7.53
N ILE A 284 8.34 -15.62 6.50
CA ILE A 284 7.95 -15.87 5.11
C ILE A 284 7.52 -17.33 4.93
N ARG A 285 8.16 -18.23 5.66
CA ARG A 285 7.83 -19.67 5.66
C ARG A 285 6.45 -19.93 6.26
N GLU A 286 6.14 -19.41 7.43
CA GLU A 286 4.82 -19.56 8.06
C GLU A 286 3.70 -19.00 7.19
N PHE A 287 3.95 -17.88 6.47
CA PHE A 287 3.01 -17.35 5.49
C PHE A 287 2.75 -18.34 4.36
N ALA A 288 3.82 -18.92 3.77
CA ALA A 288 3.73 -19.89 2.69
C ALA A 288 3.01 -21.19 3.14
N GLU A 289 3.38 -21.71 4.32
CA GLU A 289 2.77 -22.92 4.89
C GLU A 289 1.28 -22.71 5.20
N THR A 290 0.90 -21.52 5.72
CA THR A 290 -0.51 -21.20 5.96
C THR A 290 -1.30 -21.10 4.66
N ALA A 291 -0.75 -20.50 3.61
CA ALA A 291 -1.40 -20.42 2.30
C ALA A 291 -1.54 -21.82 1.67
N ALA A 292 -0.52 -22.66 1.78
CA ALA A 292 -0.52 -24.02 1.27
C ALA A 292 -1.57 -24.91 1.98
N ASP A 293 -1.66 -24.81 3.30
CA ASP A 293 -2.65 -25.54 4.10
C ASP A 293 -4.09 -25.16 3.73
N ILE A 294 -4.36 -23.86 3.53
CA ILE A 294 -5.69 -23.38 3.10
C ILE A 294 -6.06 -23.92 1.71
N ALA A 295 -5.11 -23.95 0.78
CA ALA A 295 -5.33 -24.38 -0.59
C ALA A 295 -5.25 -25.92 -0.78
N GLY A 296 -4.82 -26.69 0.24
CA GLY A 296 -4.61 -28.13 0.14
C GLY A 296 -3.41 -28.52 -0.74
N VAL A 297 -2.41 -27.65 -0.88
CA VAL A 297 -1.19 -27.87 -1.65
C VAL A 297 0.03 -28.00 -0.75
N LYS A 298 1.23 -28.28 -1.31
CA LYS A 298 2.46 -28.42 -0.54
C LYS A 298 3.40 -27.25 -0.73
N VAL A 299 4.22 -26.97 0.30
CA VAL A 299 5.42 -26.13 0.15
C VAL A 299 6.58 -26.98 -0.29
N VAL A 300 7.25 -26.59 -1.37
CA VAL A 300 8.45 -27.25 -1.90
C VAL A 300 9.61 -26.25 -1.92
N PHE A 301 10.84 -26.73 -1.74
CA PHE A 301 12.03 -25.88 -1.70
C PHE A 301 12.88 -26.08 -2.95
N GLU A 302 13.29 -24.97 -3.56
CA GLU A 302 14.20 -24.91 -4.70
C GLU A 302 15.37 -23.96 -4.42
N ASN A 303 16.49 -24.16 -5.12
CA ASN A 303 17.60 -23.22 -5.03
C ASN A 303 17.31 -21.95 -5.85
N PRO A 304 17.54 -20.75 -5.26
CA PRO A 304 17.32 -19.51 -5.97
C PRO A 304 18.35 -19.30 -7.09
N GLY A 305 17.92 -18.74 -8.22
CA GLY A 305 18.79 -18.21 -9.27
C GLY A 305 19.46 -16.89 -8.83
N ASP A 306 20.51 -16.46 -9.56
CA ASP A 306 21.27 -15.26 -9.18
C ASP A 306 20.45 -13.96 -9.35
N ILE A 307 19.56 -13.89 -10.33
CA ILE A 307 18.65 -12.76 -10.52
C ILE A 307 17.68 -12.62 -9.32
N GLU A 308 17.20 -13.74 -8.80
CA GLU A 308 16.28 -13.73 -7.65
C GLU A 308 16.97 -13.29 -6.37
N LYS A 309 18.23 -13.71 -6.15
CA LYS A 309 19.03 -13.27 -5.00
C LYS A 309 19.24 -11.76 -4.99
N SER A 310 19.42 -11.13 -6.15
CA SER A 310 19.60 -9.68 -6.27
C SER A 310 18.35 -8.87 -5.89
N GLY A 311 17.15 -9.47 -5.99
CA GLY A 311 15.88 -8.85 -5.60
C GLY A 311 15.51 -8.98 -4.11
N TYR A 312 16.29 -9.72 -3.31
CA TYR A 312 15.97 -9.93 -1.90
C TYR A 312 16.02 -8.63 -1.10
N SER A 313 15.07 -8.48 -0.18
CA SER A 313 15.03 -7.34 0.74
C SER A 313 16.30 -7.29 1.59
N LEU A 314 16.87 -6.09 1.72
CA LEU A 314 18.05 -5.82 2.57
C LEU A 314 17.69 -5.86 4.07
N ILE A 315 16.42 -5.86 4.41
CA ILE A 315 15.92 -5.88 5.78
C ILE A 315 15.92 -7.32 6.28
N GLY A 316 16.70 -7.63 7.31
CA GLY A 316 16.73 -8.93 7.97
C GLY A 316 15.40 -9.22 8.68
N ASN A 317 15.02 -8.38 9.62
CA ASN A 317 13.76 -8.42 10.37
C ASN A 317 12.92 -7.19 10.09
N GLY A 318 11.74 -7.35 9.51
CA GLY A 318 10.84 -6.26 9.11
C GLY A 318 9.57 -6.20 9.98
N VAL A 319 9.72 -6.39 11.29
CA VAL A 319 8.62 -6.22 12.25
C VAL A 319 8.48 -4.74 12.57
N LEU A 320 7.25 -4.23 12.51
CA LEU A 320 6.91 -2.84 12.80
C LEU A 320 6.12 -2.73 14.10
N ASP A 321 6.39 -1.68 14.87
CA ASP A 321 5.53 -1.22 15.96
C ASP A 321 4.50 -0.24 15.38
N ALA A 322 3.21 -0.54 15.55
CA ALA A 322 2.09 0.30 15.11
C ALA A 322 1.47 1.10 16.28
N GLY A 323 2.12 1.16 17.45
CA GLY A 323 1.59 1.80 18.64
C GLY A 323 1.16 3.26 18.46
N LYS A 324 1.88 4.01 17.63
CA LYS A 324 1.51 5.39 17.29
C LYS A 324 0.17 5.45 16.52
N LEU A 325 -0.05 4.55 15.57
CA LEU A 325 -1.32 4.44 14.86
C LEU A 325 -2.44 3.92 15.78
N GLU A 326 -2.14 2.92 16.63
CA GLU A 326 -3.10 2.40 17.61
C GLU A 326 -3.56 3.51 18.59
N SER A 327 -2.72 4.51 18.89
CA SER A 327 -3.10 5.66 19.73
C SER A 327 -4.16 6.57 19.11
N LEU A 328 -4.37 6.51 17.78
CA LEU A 328 -5.48 7.18 17.08
C LEU A 328 -6.82 6.42 17.20
N GLY A 329 -6.82 5.25 17.85
CA GLY A 329 -7.99 4.38 18.00
C GLY A 329 -8.10 3.26 16.96
N TRP A 330 -7.13 3.12 16.06
CA TRP A 330 -7.09 2.03 15.09
C TRP A 330 -6.62 0.72 15.73
N SER A 331 -7.15 -0.40 15.22
CA SER A 331 -6.62 -1.73 15.49
C SER A 331 -6.84 -2.66 14.30
N ALA A 332 -5.85 -3.51 14.00
CA ALA A 332 -6.00 -4.53 12.99
C ALA A 332 -7.02 -5.59 13.42
N LYS A 333 -7.87 -6.03 12.49
CA LYS A 333 -8.99 -6.95 12.74
C LYS A 333 -8.83 -8.32 12.13
N VAL A 334 -8.04 -8.42 11.03
CA VAL A 334 -7.94 -9.63 10.23
C VAL A 334 -6.63 -10.37 10.53
N ASN A 335 -6.73 -11.57 11.10
CA ASN A 335 -5.54 -12.41 11.30
C ASN A 335 -5.06 -13.03 9.98
N LEU A 336 -3.83 -13.57 9.98
CA LEU A 336 -3.18 -14.10 8.78
C LEU A 336 -4.02 -15.18 8.07
N ARG A 337 -4.49 -16.18 8.82
CA ARG A 337 -5.24 -17.31 8.25
C ARG A 337 -6.55 -16.86 7.62
N GLU A 338 -7.28 -15.99 8.28
CA GLU A 338 -8.54 -15.46 7.79
C GLU A 338 -8.33 -14.59 6.54
N GLY A 339 -7.33 -13.69 6.55
CA GLY A 339 -7.01 -12.86 5.39
C GLY A 339 -6.56 -13.67 4.18
N LEU A 340 -5.74 -14.71 4.37
CA LEU A 340 -5.34 -15.64 3.30
C LEU A 340 -6.53 -16.41 2.75
N LYS A 341 -7.39 -16.96 3.63
CA LYS A 341 -8.61 -17.66 3.22
C LYS A 341 -9.50 -16.78 2.37
N ARG A 342 -9.76 -15.53 2.79
CA ARG A 342 -10.53 -14.56 2.01
C ARG A 342 -9.87 -14.28 0.67
N THR A 343 -8.56 -14.01 0.67
CA THR A 343 -7.80 -13.70 -0.56
C THR A 343 -7.91 -14.84 -1.56
N ILE A 344 -7.67 -16.09 -1.14
CA ILE A 344 -7.69 -17.27 -2.03
C ILE A 344 -9.13 -17.55 -2.51
N SER A 345 -10.15 -17.35 -1.67
CA SER A 345 -11.56 -17.59 -2.05
C SER A 345 -12.15 -16.52 -2.96
N ILE A 346 -11.63 -15.29 -2.95
CA ILE A 346 -12.11 -14.18 -3.77
C ILE A 346 -11.48 -14.20 -5.16
N ARG A 347 -10.25 -14.68 -5.26
CA ARG A 347 -9.50 -14.75 -6.53
C ARG A 347 -9.81 -16.02 -7.31
#